data_0f4c7aa6b9111288ec303f04986ae848
#
_entry.id   0f4c7aa6b9111288ec303f04986ae848
#
_cell.length_a   1.000
_cell.length_b   1.000
_cell.length_c   1.000
_cell.angle_alpha   90.00
_cell.angle_beta   90.00
_cell.angle_gamma   90.00
#
_symmetry.space_group_name_H-M   'P 1'
#
loop_
_entity.id
_entity.type
_entity.pdbx_description
1 polymer ?
#
loop_
_entity_poly.entity_id
_entity_poly.type
_entity_poly.pdbx_seq_one_letter_code
_entity_poly.pdbx_strand_id
1 'polypeptide(L)'
;MPELPEVEVTRRALAPHVEGRIVRAVRVRDRRLRWPVPPDLAQRMSGQRVVGLQRRGKYLLWRFSDGTLISHLGMSGSWRVHPGSAPPPGRHDHVDLEFDECVLRLTDPRRFGALLWQPDAHADAHPLLAHLGIEPFDPGFDGAWLHAGTRGRSASIKQVLLAGDVVVGVGNIYASESLFRARIHPSLPARRLGPVRCQRLADAVRAVLGAAIEVGGSTLRDFSAGAGAEGYFTQQAAVYGRDGLPCPACATPIRRRVQGQRATYFCPRCQRC
;
A
#
# COMPACT_ATOMS: atom_id res chain seq x y z
N MET A 1 0.03 8.67 -1.34
CA MET A 1 0.60 7.45 -1.94
C MET A 1 -0.08 6.27 -1.27
N PRO A 2 -0.77 5.43 -2.01
CA PRO A 2 -1.40 4.23 -1.45
C PRO A 2 -0.38 3.36 -0.70
N GLU A 3 -0.67 3.06 0.56
CA GLU A 3 0.05 2.12 1.41
C GLU A 3 -0.80 0.85 1.55
N LEU A 4 -0.45 -0.07 2.42
CA LEU A 4 -1.17 -1.34 2.54
C LEU A 4 -2.68 -1.19 2.77
N PRO A 5 -3.18 -0.30 3.66
CA PRO A 5 -4.61 -0.15 3.87
C PRO A 5 -5.37 0.28 2.61
N GLU A 6 -4.85 1.25 1.86
CA GLU A 6 -5.49 1.74 0.63
C GLU A 6 -5.53 0.64 -0.44
N VAL A 7 -4.46 -0.16 -0.54
CA VAL A 7 -4.42 -1.29 -1.50
C VAL A 7 -5.37 -2.41 -1.08
N GLU A 8 -5.50 -2.70 0.22
CA GLU A 8 -6.45 -3.69 0.73
C GLU A 8 -7.91 -3.25 0.51
N VAL A 9 -8.21 -1.98 0.77
CA VAL A 9 -9.54 -1.41 0.50
C VAL A 9 -9.86 -1.47 -1.00
N THR A 10 -8.88 -1.12 -1.85
CA THR A 10 -9.00 -1.28 -3.30
C THR A 10 -9.29 -2.73 -3.68
N ARG A 11 -8.53 -3.68 -3.15
CA ARG A 11 -8.76 -5.12 -3.39
C ARG A 11 -10.17 -5.54 -3.02
N ARG A 12 -10.64 -5.19 -1.81
CA ARG A 12 -11.98 -5.52 -1.33
C ARG A 12 -13.08 -4.93 -2.22
N ALA A 13 -12.88 -3.72 -2.70
CA ALA A 13 -13.84 -3.05 -3.58
C ALA A 13 -13.88 -3.68 -4.99
N LEU A 14 -12.73 -4.14 -5.52
CA LEU A 14 -12.66 -4.72 -6.85
C LEU A 14 -13.08 -6.19 -6.89
N ALA A 15 -12.74 -6.98 -5.86
CA ALA A 15 -12.92 -8.43 -5.84
C ALA A 15 -14.34 -8.89 -6.24
N PRO A 16 -15.45 -8.30 -5.73
CA PRO A 16 -16.81 -8.71 -6.12
C PRO A 16 -17.13 -8.53 -7.61
N HIS A 17 -16.41 -7.63 -8.26
CA HIS A 17 -16.65 -7.30 -9.68
C HIS A 17 -15.79 -8.11 -10.64
N VAL A 18 -14.73 -8.78 -10.16
CA VAL A 18 -13.75 -9.42 -11.04
C VAL A 18 -13.52 -10.89 -10.75
N GLU A 19 -13.61 -11.33 -9.50
CA GLU A 19 -13.35 -12.74 -9.16
C GLU A 19 -14.38 -13.66 -9.81
N GLY A 20 -13.90 -14.71 -10.44
CA GLY A 20 -14.72 -15.65 -11.23
C GLY A 20 -15.17 -15.12 -12.59
N ARG A 21 -14.91 -13.85 -12.94
CA ARG A 21 -15.33 -13.22 -14.20
C ARG A 21 -14.27 -13.39 -15.29
N ILE A 22 -14.72 -13.35 -16.54
CA ILE A 22 -13.85 -13.43 -17.73
C ILE A 22 -13.52 -12.01 -18.18
N VAL A 23 -12.23 -11.73 -18.39
CA VAL A 23 -11.77 -10.50 -19.03
C VAL A 23 -12.14 -10.55 -20.51
N ARG A 24 -13.06 -9.72 -20.97
CA ARG A 24 -13.51 -9.67 -22.35
C ARG A 24 -12.52 -8.96 -23.26
N ALA A 25 -11.98 -7.85 -22.77
CA ALA A 25 -10.94 -7.10 -23.48
C ALA A 25 -10.05 -6.32 -22.51
N VAL A 26 -8.85 -6.02 -22.97
CA VAL A 26 -7.92 -5.10 -22.30
C VAL A 26 -7.55 -4.00 -23.27
N ARG A 27 -7.84 -2.75 -22.90
CA ARG A 27 -7.50 -1.57 -23.71
C ARG A 27 -6.37 -0.80 -23.06
N VAL A 28 -5.18 -0.86 -23.63
CA VAL A 28 -4.01 -0.09 -23.19
C VAL A 28 -3.87 1.14 -24.08
N ARG A 29 -4.14 2.34 -23.53
CA ARG A 29 -4.03 3.62 -24.23
C ARG A 29 -2.64 4.23 -24.11
N ASP A 30 -2.04 4.12 -22.92
CA ASP A 30 -0.68 4.62 -22.66
C ASP A 30 0.09 3.59 -21.85
N ARG A 31 1.18 3.10 -22.44
CA ARG A 31 2.04 2.09 -21.81
C ARG A 31 3.07 2.68 -20.86
N ARG A 32 3.24 3.98 -20.84
CA ARG A 32 4.28 4.69 -20.09
C ARG A 32 3.92 4.84 -18.62
N LEU A 33 3.90 3.72 -17.90
CA LEU A 33 3.93 3.68 -16.44
C LEU A 33 5.39 3.60 -15.96
N ARG A 34 5.61 3.41 -14.65
CA ARG A 34 6.96 3.27 -14.07
C ARG A 34 7.79 2.21 -14.80
N TRP A 35 7.18 1.10 -15.14
CA TRP A 35 7.65 0.13 -16.12
C TRP A 35 6.64 0.09 -17.24
N PRO A 36 7.08 0.02 -18.50
CA PRO A 36 6.16 -0.06 -19.62
C PRO A 36 5.19 -1.23 -19.46
N VAL A 37 3.92 -0.99 -19.70
CA VAL A 37 2.92 -2.06 -19.74
C VAL A 37 3.31 -3.06 -20.83
N PRO A 38 3.34 -4.39 -20.55
CA PRO A 38 3.73 -5.40 -21.52
C PRO A 38 2.95 -5.28 -22.84
N PRO A 39 3.61 -5.38 -23.99
CA PRO A 39 2.95 -5.22 -25.28
C PRO A 39 1.87 -6.26 -25.55
N ASP A 40 2.03 -7.42 -25.00
CA ASP A 40 1.14 -8.59 -25.14
C ASP A 40 0.14 -8.75 -24.00
N LEU A 41 0.03 -7.78 -23.08
CA LEU A 41 -0.86 -7.85 -21.93
C LEU A 41 -2.31 -8.11 -22.33
N ALA A 42 -2.80 -7.42 -23.37
CA ALA A 42 -4.15 -7.60 -23.86
C ALA A 42 -4.39 -9.04 -24.38
N GLN A 43 -3.43 -9.57 -25.14
CA GLN A 43 -3.50 -10.94 -25.66
C GLN A 43 -3.48 -11.97 -24.53
N ARG A 44 -2.65 -11.76 -23.52
CA ARG A 44 -2.53 -12.67 -22.37
C ARG A 44 -3.79 -12.73 -21.51
N MET A 45 -4.45 -11.61 -21.32
CA MET A 45 -5.56 -11.53 -20.37
C MET A 45 -6.93 -11.74 -21.00
N SER A 46 -7.12 -11.38 -22.29
CA SER A 46 -8.42 -11.49 -22.95
C SER A 46 -8.87 -12.95 -23.06
N GLY A 47 -10.10 -13.22 -22.67
CA GLY A 47 -10.68 -14.55 -22.63
C GLY A 47 -10.38 -15.33 -21.35
N GLN A 48 -9.47 -14.87 -20.49
CA GLN A 48 -9.12 -15.55 -19.26
C GLN A 48 -10.08 -15.20 -18.11
N ARG A 49 -10.26 -16.15 -17.21
CA ARG A 49 -11.02 -16.00 -15.96
C ARG A 49 -10.09 -15.49 -14.86
N VAL A 50 -10.49 -14.46 -14.14
CA VAL A 50 -9.83 -14.05 -12.89
C VAL A 50 -10.15 -15.10 -11.82
N VAL A 51 -9.16 -15.88 -11.43
CA VAL A 51 -9.29 -16.91 -10.38
C VAL A 51 -9.38 -16.30 -8.99
N GLY A 52 -8.71 -15.17 -8.77
CA GLY A 52 -8.76 -14.44 -7.51
C GLY A 52 -7.99 -13.13 -7.57
N LEU A 53 -8.31 -12.23 -6.65
CA LEU A 53 -7.62 -10.95 -6.47
C LEU A 53 -7.02 -10.90 -5.07
N GLN A 54 -5.70 -11.00 -4.99
CA GLN A 54 -4.93 -11.03 -3.76
C GLN A 54 -4.14 -9.73 -3.56
N ARG A 55 -3.67 -9.50 -2.34
CA ARG A 55 -2.73 -8.43 -2.03
C ARG A 55 -1.43 -9.01 -1.46
N ARG A 56 -0.32 -8.45 -1.90
CA ARG A 56 1.00 -8.67 -1.29
C ARG A 56 1.65 -7.31 -1.03
N GLY A 57 1.75 -6.91 0.23
CA GLY A 57 2.23 -5.57 0.60
C GLY A 57 1.38 -4.45 -0.01
N LYS A 58 1.96 -3.72 -0.96
CA LYS A 58 1.30 -2.63 -1.69
C LYS A 58 0.97 -3.00 -3.14
N TYR A 59 1.01 -4.29 -3.46
CA TYR A 59 0.68 -4.84 -4.78
C TYR A 59 -0.66 -5.54 -4.77
N LEU A 60 -1.42 -5.42 -5.87
CA LEU A 60 -2.57 -6.26 -6.20
C LEU A 60 -2.09 -7.36 -7.15
N LEU A 61 -2.46 -8.59 -6.84
CA LEU A 61 -2.11 -9.79 -7.61
C LEU A 61 -3.38 -10.38 -8.19
N TRP A 62 -3.58 -10.21 -9.48
CA TRP A 62 -4.71 -10.75 -10.22
C TRP A 62 -4.31 -12.12 -10.73
N ARG A 63 -4.89 -13.16 -10.17
CA ARG A 63 -4.56 -14.55 -10.50
C ARG A 63 -5.37 -15.04 -11.69
N PHE A 64 -4.68 -15.62 -12.64
CA PHE A 64 -5.23 -16.31 -13.81
C PHE A 64 -4.70 -17.74 -13.84
N SER A 65 -5.21 -18.58 -14.77
CA SER A 65 -4.78 -19.98 -14.90
C SER A 65 -3.32 -20.13 -15.30
N ASP A 66 -2.80 -19.22 -16.12
CA ASP A 66 -1.47 -19.28 -16.74
C ASP A 66 -0.53 -18.14 -16.31
N GLY A 67 -0.94 -17.38 -15.30
CA GLY A 67 -0.10 -16.30 -14.81
C GLY A 67 -0.77 -15.36 -13.83
N THR A 68 -0.06 -14.29 -13.52
CA THR A 68 -0.50 -13.26 -12.59
C THR A 68 -0.22 -11.87 -13.13
N LEU A 69 -1.26 -11.01 -13.19
CA LEU A 69 -1.03 -9.58 -13.34
C LEU A 69 -0.65 -8.99 -11.99
N ILE A 70 0.53 -8.41 -11.91
CA ILE A 70 1.04 -7.67 -10.76
C ILE A 70 0.73 -6.19 -11.00
N SER A 71 -0.12 -5.61 -10.16
CA SER A 71 -0.51 -4.20 -10.24
C SER A 71 -0.04 -3.43 -9.01
N HIS A 72 0.58 -2.26 -9.23
CA HIS A 72 1.00 -1.33 -8.18
C HIS A 72 0.45 0.05 -8.47
N LEU A 73 -0.17 0.69 -7.48
CA LEU A 73 -0.84 1.99 -7.66
C LEU A 73 0.13 3.18 -7.70
N GLY A 74 1.42 2.97 -7.39
CA GLY A 74 2.40 4.05 -7.37
C GLY A 74 2.08 5.11 -6.33
N MET A 75 1.95 6.36 -6.75
CA MET A 75 1.63 7.48 -5.86
C MET A 75 0.25 8.08 -6.09
N SER A 76 -0.32 7.90 -7.28
CA SER A 76 -1.57 8.54 -7.70
C SER A 76 -2.47 7.59 -8.51
N GLY A 77 -2.04 6.34 -8.69
CA GLY A 77 -2.84 5.35 -9.40
C GLY A 77 -4.08 4.93 -8.61
N SER A 78 -5.17 4.75 -9.31
CA SER A 78 -6.43 4.23 -8.77
C SER A 78 -7.12 3.37 -9.82
N TRP A 79 -7.80 2.31 -9.34
CA TRP A 79 -8.73 1.53 -10.12
C TRP A 79 -10.15 1.99 -9.83
N ARG A 80 -10.94 2.23 -10.87
CA ARG A 80 -12.36 2.59 -10.76
C ARG A 80 -13.22 1.57 -11.47
N VAL A 81 -14.32 1.18 -10.83
CA VAL A 81 -15.36 0.33 -11.40
C VAL A 81 -16.40 1.21 -12.05
N HIS A 82 -16.69 0.96 -13.31
CA HIS A 82 -17.78 1.58 -14.07
C HIS A 82 -18.79 0.49 -14.40
N PRO A 83 -19.98 0.48 -13.79
CA PRO A 83 -21.03 -0.48 -14.13
C PRO A 83 -21.47 -0.33 -15.59
N GLY A 84 -21.65 -1.43 -16.30
CA GLY A 84 -21.97 -1.45 -17.74
C GLY A 84 -20.82 -0.91 -18.59
N SER A 85 -20.88 0.36 -18.99
CA SER A 85 -19.88 1.00 -19.85
C SER A 85 -19.17 2.14 -19.13
N ALA A 86 -17.87 2.33 -19.43
CA ALA A 86 -17.12 3.44 -18.90
C ALA A 86 -17.35 4.73 -19.75
N PRO A 87 -17.33 5.91 -19.13
CA PRO A 87 -17.37 7.18 -19.88
C PRO A 87 -16.14 7.31 -20.78
N PRO A 88 -16.14 8.25 -21.75
CA PRO A 88 -14.96 8.54 -22.55
C PRO A 88 -13.72 8.73 -21.68
N PRO A 89 -12.56 8.17 -22.06
CA PRO A 89 -11.38 8.21 -21.23
C PRO A 89 -10.79 9.62 -21.15
N GLY A 90 -10.38 10.04 -19.96
CA GLY A 90 -9.63 11.25 -19.73
C GLY A 90 -8.13 11.07 -20.00
N ARG A 91 -7.38 12.17 -19.91
CA ARG A 91 -5.92 12.25 -20.17
C ARG A 91 -5.08 11.25 -19.36
N HIS A 92 -5.54 10.88 -18.17
CA HIS A 92 -4.79 10.03 -17.21
C HIS A 92 -5.34 8.62 -17.10
N ASP A 93 -6.30 8.24 -17.95
CA ASP A 93 -6.90 6.92 -18.02
C ASP A 93 -6.08 6.04 -18.97
N HIS A 94 -5.26 5.15 -18.41
CA HIS A 94 -4.23 4.45 -19.17
C HIS A 94 -4.65 3.07 -19.62
N VAL A 95 -5.41 2.34 -18.80
CA VAL A 95 -5.81 0.97 -19.08
C VAL A 95 -7.25 0.73 -18.64
N ASP A 96 -8.04 0.06 -19.50
CA ASP A 96 -9.33 -0.50 -19.14
C ASP A 96 -9.25 -2.02 -19.21
N LEU A 97 -9.87 -2.69 -18.21
CA LEU A 97 -10.19 -4.10 -18.19
C LEU A 97 -11.70 -4.21 -18.35
N GLU A 98 -12.16 -4.83 -19.43
CA GLU A 98 -13.58 -4.98 -19.75
C GLU A 98 -14.10 -6.35 -19.30
N PHE A 99 -15.21 -6.34 -18.58
CA PHE A 99 -15.96 -7.50 -18.14
C PHE A 99 -17.41 -7.38 -18.67
N ASP A 100 -18.22 -8.42 -18.54
CA ASP A 100 -19.61 -8.40 -19.05
C ASP A 100 -20.46 -7.30 -18.40
N GLU A 101 -20.27 -7.08 -17.10
CA GLU A 101 -21.12 -6.20 -16.29
C GLU A 101 -20.45 -4.87 -15.91
N CYS A 102 -19.16 -4.72 -16.17
CA CYS A 102 -18.43 -3.51 -15.79
C CYS A 102 -17.13 -3.32 -16.58
N VAL A 103 -16.62 -2.10 -16.53
CA VAL A 103 -15.28 -1.75 -16.98
C VAL A 103 -14.48 -1.26 -15.78
N LEU A 104 -13.30 -1.83 -15.56
CA LEU A 104 -12.35 -1.34 -14.58
C LEU A 104 -11.32 -0.46 -15.27
N ARG A 105 -11.21 0.77 -14.81
CA ARG A 105 -10.29 1.76 -15.37
C ARG A 105 -9.15 2.09 -14.43
N LEU A 106 -7.93 1.97 -14.92
CA LEU A 106 -6.72 2.46 -14.25
C LEU A 106 -6.45 3.92 -14.65
N THR A 107 -6.56 4.81 -13.68
CA THR A 107 -6.19 6.22 -13.80
C THR A 107 -4.90 6.46 -12.99
N ASP A 108 -3.86 7.06 -13.59
CA ASP A 108 -2.62 7.40 -12.88
C ASP A 108 -1.96 8.68 -13.44
N PRO A 109 -2.28 9.85 -12.87
CA PRO A 109 -1.75 11.14 -13.34
C PRO A 109 -0.21 11.22 -13.34
N ARG A 110 0.45 10.56 -12.39
CA ARG A 110 1.91 10.62 -12.23
C ARG A 110 2.66 9.47 -12.92
N ARG A 111 1.96 8.44 -13.37
CA ARG A 111 2.53 7.26 -14.04
C ARG A 111 3.58 6.51 -13.22
N PHE A 112 3.45 6.54 -11.91
CA PHE A 112 4.34 5.80 -10.99
C PHE A 112 3.80 4.42 -10.62
N GLY A 113 2.65 4.07 -11.14
CA GLY A 113 2.07 2.73 -11.06
C GLY A 113 2.81 1.73 -11.95
N ALA A 114 2.39 0.49 -11.85
CA ALA A 114 2.90 -0.59 -12.66
C ALA A 114 1.81 -1.62 -12.96
N LEU A 115 1.87 -2.18 -14.16
CA LEU A 115 1.16 -3.38 -14.59
C LEU A 115 2.18 -4.31 -15.22
N LEU A 116 2.44 -5.45 -14.60
CA LEU A 116 3.44 -6.42 -15.04
C LEU A 116 2.80 -7.80 -15.11
N TRP A 117 3.24 -8.61 -16.05
CA TRP A 117 2.76 -9.98 -16.18
C TRP A 117 3.84 -10.96 -15.73
N GLN A 118 3.48 -11.85 -14.81
CA GLN A 118 4.29 -12.99 -14.41
C GLN A 118 3.65 -14.26 -15.01
N PRO A 119 4.32 -14.97 -15.92
CA PRO A 119 3.72 -16.08 -16.69
C PRO A 119 3.59 -17.38 -15.89
N ASP A 120 3.66 -17.32 -14.58
CA ASP A 120 3.58 -18.50 -13.76
C ASP A 120 2.72 -18.23 -12.50
N ALA A 121 2.23 -19.32 -11.87
CA ALA A 121 1.42 -19.21 -10.65
C ALA A 121 2.22 -18.67 -9.44
N HIS A 122 3.55 -18.69 -9.50
CA HIS A 122 4.43 -18.26 -8.42
C HIS A 122 4.82 -16.77 -8.57
N ALA A 123 3.83 -15.88 -8.45
CA ALA A 123 4.08 -14.43 -8.52
C ALA A 123 5.12 -13.97 -7.48
N ASP A 124 5.23 -14.65 -6.35
CA ASP A 124 6.21 -14.32 -5.29
C ASP A 124 7.66 -14.45 -5.75
N ALA A 125 7.95 -15.23 -6.81
CA ALA A 125 9.26 -15.29 -7.44
C ALA A 125 9.61 -14.04 -8.26
N HIS A 126 8.65 -13.17 -8.55
CA HIS A 126 8.92 -11.94 -9.29
C HIS A 126 9.88 -11.03 -8.50
N PRO A 127 10.93 -10.44 -9.13
CA PRO A 127 11.95 -9.64 -8.42
C PRO A 127 11.40 -8.52 -7.53
N LEU A 128 10.26 -7.94 -7.89
CA LEU A 128 9.60 -6.91 -7.09
C LEU A 128 8.91 -7.45 -5.82
N LEU A 129 8.66 -8.75 -5.74
CA LEU A 129 7.96 -9.39 -4.62
C LEU A 129 8.87 -10.28 -3.78
N ALA A 130 9.90 -10.86 -4.39
CA ALA A 130 10.80 -11.83 -3.74
C ALA A 130 11.55 -11.28 -2.52
N HIS A 131 11.82 -9.98 -2.49
CA HIS A 131 12.54 -9.33 -1.37
C HIS A 131 11.61 -8.78 -0.29
N LEU A 132 10.29 -8.90 -0.45
CA LEU A 132 9.33 -8.35 0.50
C LEU A 132 9.29 -9.17 1.79
N GLY A 133 9.33 -8.48 2.93
CA GLY A 133 9.19 -9.07 4.25
C GLY A 133 7.83 -9.69 4.52
N ILE A 134 7.61 -10.12 5.77
CA ILE A 134 6.35 -10.75 6.19
C ILE A 134 5.17 -9.76 6.11
N GLU A 135 3.96 -10.28 5.87
CA GLU A 135 2.73 -9.49 5.98
C GLU A 135 2.46 -9.11 7.45
N PRO A 136 2.02 -7.87 7.73
CA PRO A 136 1.81 -7.42 9.11
C PRO A 136 0.67 -8.16 9.84
N PHE A 137 -0.22 -8.81 9.10
CA PHE A 137 -1.31 -9.63 9.67
C PHE A 137 -1.01 -11.14 9.70
N ASP A 138 0.15 -11.53 9.23
CA ASP A 138 0.63 -12.90 9.37
C ASP A 138 0.87 -13.21 10.86
N PRO A 139 0.44 -14.37 11.38
CA PRO A 139 0.69 -14.77 12.77
C PRO A 139 2.16 -14.76 13.16
N GLY A 140 3.07 -15.02 12.22
CA GLY A 140 4.51 -14.99 12.44
C GLY A 140 5.12 -13.59 12.57
N PHE A 141 4.39 -12.52 12.24
CA PHE A 141 4.87 -11.16 12.47
C PHE A 141 4.69 -10.79 13.94
N ASP A 142 5.71 -10.93 14.75
CA ASP A 142 5.72 -10.63 16.19
C ASP A 142 6.97 -9.84 16.60
N GLY A 143 7.15 -9.65 17.91
CA GLY A 143 8.31 -8.97 18.46
C GLY A 143 9.61 -9.72 18.23
N ALA A 144 9.60 -11.05 18.21
CA ALA A 144 10.79 -11.87 17.96
C ALA A 144 11.23 -11.74 16.50
N TRP A 145 10.30 -11.81 15.54
CA TRP A 145 10.56 -11.55 14.13
C TRP A 145 11.15 -10.15 13.89
N LEU A 146 10.48 -9.13 14.44
CA LEU A 146 10.95 -7.76 14.28
C LEU A 146 12.31 -7.53 14.95
N HIS A 147 12.54 -8.15 16.13
CA HIS A 147 13.82 -8.07 16.80
C HIS A 147 14.94 -8.70 15.97
N ALA A 148 14.73 -9.90 15.42
CA ALA A 148 15.69 -10.56 14.54
C ALA A 148 15.98 -9.70 13.30
N GLY A 149 14.94 -9.20 12.62
CA GLY A 149 15.06 -8.36 11.43
C GLY A 149 15.72 -7.00 11.66
N THR A 150 15.80 -6.52 12.90
CA THR A 150 16.45 -5.24 13.25
C THR A 150 17.90 -5.39 13.69
N ARG A 151 18.38 -6.60 13.99
CA ARG A 151 19.77 -6.83 14.42
C ARG A 151 20.77 -6.39 13.36
N GLY A 152 21.89 -5.82 13.80
CA GLY A 152 22.94 -5.31 12.92
C GLY A 152 22.59 -4.04 12.11
N ARG A 153 21.33 -3.59 12.09
CA ARG A 153 20.90 -2.44 11.28
C ARG A 153 21.17 -1.12 11.99
N SER A 154 22.06 -0.32 11.44
CA SER A 154 22.35 1.06 11.89
C SER A 154 21.31 2.07 11.41
N ALA A 155 20.57 1.75 10.34
CA ALA A 155 19.47 2.58 9.86
C ALA A 155 18.42 2.80 10.95
N SER A 156 17.73 3.95 10.90
CA SER A 156 16.68 4.24 11.87
C SER A 156 15.50 3.26 11.74
N ILE A 157 14.82 2.98 12.84
CA ILE A 157 13.69 2.07 12.84
C ILE A 157 12.61 2.48 11.84
N LYS A 158 12.38 3.78 11.65
CA LYS A 158 11.45 4.25 10.62
C LYS A 158 11.90 3.84 9.21
N GLN A 159 13.18 3.99 8.89
CA GLN A 159 13.71 3.58 7.58
C GLN A 159 13.62 2.06 7.36
N VAL A 160 13.82 1.27 8.41
CA VAL A 160 13.62 -0.18 8.35
C VAL A 160 12.17 -0.55 8.05
N LEU A 161 11.20 0.09 8.71
CA LEU A 161 9.78 -0.12 8.39
C LEU A 161 9.43 0.26 6.94
N LEU A 162 10.04 1.35 6.43
CA LEU A 162 9.79 1.83 5.07
C LEU A 162 10.45 0.98 3.98
N ALA A 163 11.54 0.27 4.32
CA ALA A 163 12.25 -0.61 3.37
C ALA A 163 11.38 -1.79 2.90
N GLY A 164 10.50 -2.30 3.77
CA GLY A 164 9.55 -3.34 3.41
C GLY A 164 10.14 -4.75 3.36
N ASP A 165 11.38 -4.94 3.77
CA ASP A 165 12.10 -6.22 3.77
C ASP A 165 11.98 -6.99 5.10
N VAL A 166 11.60 -6.33 6.18
CA VAL A 166 11.29 -6.97 7.48
C VAL A 166 9.79 -7.18 7.63
N VAL A 167 9.02 -6.12 7.42
CA VAL A 167 7.56 -6.14 7.36
C VAL A 167 7.11 -5.30 6.18
N VAL A 168 6.22 -5.85 5.36
CA VAL A 168 5.79 -5.19 4.13
C VAL A 168 4.58 -4.27 4.35
N GLY A 169 4.36 -3.35 3.45
CA GLY A 169 3.13 -2.56 3.38
C GLY A 169 3.11 -1.27 4.20
N VAL A 170 3.97 -1.13 5.19
CA VAL A 170 4.09 0.08 6.00
C VAL A 170 4.73 1.20 5.18
N GLY A 171 4.05 2.32 5.04
CA GLY A 171 4.59 3.51 4.38
C GLY A 171 4.77 4.66 5.34
N ASN A 172 4.86 5.89 4.81
CA ASN A 172 5.28 7.05 5.59
C ASN A 172 4.26 7.48 6.66
N ILE A 173 2.97 7.37 6.34
CA ILE A 173 1.88 7.68 7.26
C ILE A 173 1.90 6.67 8.40
N TYR A 174 1.76 5.40 8.05
CA TYR A 174 1.58 4.34 9.04
C TYR A 174 2.85 4.02 9.83
N ALA A 175 4.05 4.27 9.29
CA ALA A 175 5.28 4.20 10.06
C ALA A 175 5.32 5.28 11.17
N SER A 176 4.90 6.52 10.86
CA SER A 176 4.86 7.59 11.86
C SER A 176 3.85 7.31 12.96
N GLU A 177 2.64 6.87 12.60
CA GLU A 177 1.57 6.56 13.53
C GLU A 177 1.89 5.32 14.40
N SER A 178 2.44 4.25 13.81
CA SER A 178 2.84 3.06 14.55
C SER A 178 3.96 3.35 15.56
N LEU A 179 4.95 4.15 15.18
CA LEU A 179 6.03 4.56 16.07
C LEU A 179 5.53 5.48 17.18
N PHE A 180 4.57 6.35 16.92
CA PHE A 180 3.92 7.16 17.95
C PHE A 180 3.16 6.27 18.94
N ARG A 181 2.32 5.37 18.46
CA ARG A 181 1.58 4.42 19.29
C ARG A 181 2.50 3.54 20.13
N ALA A 182 3.63 3.10 19.56
CA ALA A 182 4.64 2.32 20.25
C ALA A 182 5.55 3.16 21.19
N ARG A 183 5.43 4.49 21.20
CA ARG A 183 6.28 5.42 21.97
C ARG A 183 7.78 5.26 21.63
N ILE A 184 8.11 5.08 20.36
CA ILE A 184 9.47 4.89 19.88
C ILE A 184 9.86 6.08 19.01
N HIS A 185 11.03 6.68 19.28
CA HIS A 185 11.54 7.76 18.47
C HIS A 185 11.90 7.29 17.06
N PRO A 186 11.42 7.94 15.99
CA PRO A 186 11.60 7.46 14.62
C PRO A 186 13.06 7.37 14.16
N SER A 187 13.96 8.12 14.79
CA SER A 187 15.39 8.10 14.47
C SER A 187 16.21 7.10 15.30
N LEU A 188 15.57 6.35 16.20
CA LEU A 188 16.28 5.32 16.95
C LEU A 188 16.93 4.34 15.99
N PRO A 189 18.26 4.06 16.07
CA PRO A 189 18.87 3.00 15.29
C PRO A 189 18.18 1.65 15.55
N ALA A 190 17.78 0.94 14.50
CA ALA A 190 16.96 -0.24 14.64
C ALA A 190 17.62 -1.32 15.53
N ARG A 191 18.94 -1.50 15.45
CA ARG A 191 19.71 -2.40 16.30
C ARG A 191 19.60 -2.15 17.81
N ARG A 192 19.19 -0.93 18.22
CA ARG A 192 18.99 -0.56 19.65
C ARG A 192 17.60 -0.89 20.17
N LEU A 193 16.72 -1.42 19.30
CA LEU A 193 15.38 -1.81 19.72
C LEU A 193 15.46 -3.16 20.45
N GLY A 194 15.14 -3.17 21.74
CA GLY A 194 15.10 -4.41 22.54
C GLY A 194 13.80 -5.20 22.28
N PRO A 195 13.73 -6.50 22.71
CA PRO A 195 12.62 -7.38 22.43
C PRO A 195 11.25 -6.84 22.83
N VAL A 196 11.12 -6.26 24.02
CA VAL A 196 9.86 -5.70 24.53
C VAL A 196 9.37 -4.53 23.66
N ARG A 197 10.30 -3.67 23.21
CA ARG A 197 9.94 -2.56 22.31
C ARG A 197 9.62 -3.05 20.91
N CYS A 198 10.24 -4.15 20.45
CA CYS A 198 9.90 -4.80 19.18
C CYS A 198 8.49 -5.37 19.24
N GLN A 199 8.10 -6.07 20.30
CA GLN A 199 6.73 -6.58 20.46
C GLN A 199 5.71 -5.44 20.43
N ARG A 200 5.94 -4.40 21.23
CA ARG A 200 5.05 -3.23 21.23
C ARG A 200 4.94 -2.55 19.88
N LEU A 201 6.00 -2.53 19.08
CA LEU A 201 5.98 -1.96 17.73
C LEU A 201 5.23 -2.88 16.75
N ALA A 202 5.42 -4.19 16.82
CA ALA A 202 4.67 -5.14 16.00
C ALA A 202 3.16 -5.03 16.27
N ASP A 203 2.76 -4.98 17.53
CA ASP A 203 1.36 -4.79 17.93
C ASP A 203 0.80 -3.44 17.44
N ALA A 204 1.62 -2.38 17.56
CA ALA A 204 1.22 -1.05 17.07
C ALA A 204 1.04 -1.01 15.55
N VAL A 205 1.91 -1.66 14.78
CA VAL A 205 1.79 -1.77 13.32
C VAL A 205 0.50 -2.48 12.94
N ARG A 206 0.19 -3.64 13.54
CA ARG A 206 -1.08 -4.35 13.30
C ARG A 206 -2.29 -3.49 13.63
N ALA A 207 -2.29 -2.87 14.81
CA ALA A 207 -3.43 -2.09 15.26
C ALA A 207 -3.69 -0.86 14.39
N VAL A 208 -2.62 -0.15 13.98
CA VAL A 208 -2.75 1.06 13.14
C VAL A 208 -3.21 0.71 11.73
N LEU A 209 -2.60 -0.31 11.12
CA LEU A 209 -3.00 -0.76 9.78
C LEU A 209 -4.42 -1.35 9.77
N GLY A 210 -4.78 -2.15 10.79
CA GLY A 210 -6.12 -2.70 10.92
C GLY A 210 -7.19 -1.62 11.06
N ALA A 211 -6.99 -0.66 11.95
CA ALA A 211 -7.89 0.46 12.11
C ALA A 211 -8.04 1.27 10.80
N ALA A 212 -6.94 1.47 10.07
CA ALA A 212 -6.99 2.17 8.79
C ALA A 212 -7.79 1.40 7.73
N ILE A 213 -7.67 0.08 7.67
CA ILE A 213 -8.46 -0.75 6.75
C ILE A 213 -9.96 -0.65 7.07
N GLU A 214 -10.33 -0.72 8.36
CA GLU A 214 -11.74 -0.67 8.78
C GLU A 214 -12.42 0.67 8.47
N VAL A 215 -11.69 1.78 8.52
CA VAL A 215 -12.22 3.10 8.13
C VAL A 215 -12.07 3.39 6.63
N GLY A 216 -11.61 2.40 5.84
CA GLY A 216 -11.48 2.52 4.40
C GLY A 216 -10.18 3.18 3.90
N GLY A 217 -9.14 3.20 4.72
CA GLY A 217 -7.86 3.82 4.37
C GLY A 217 -7.88 5.34 4.40
N SER A 218 -6.84 5.94 3.83
CA SER A 218 -6.70 7.40 3.76
C SER A 218 -7.43 8.04 2.57
N THR A 219 -8.10 7.26 1.68
CA THR A 219 -8.61 7.77 0.38
C THR A 219 -9.90 7.12 -0.12
N LEU A 220 -10.88 6.87 0.74
CA LEU A 220 -12.17 6.25 0.33
C LEU A 220 -12.97 7.02 -0.74
N ARG A 221 -12.67 8.28 -1.03
CA ARG A 221 -13.44 9.09 -1.97
C ARG A 221 -13.13 8.87 -3.45
N ASP A 222 -12.08 8.13 -3.78
CA ASP A 222 -11.76 7.84 -5.18
C ASP A 222 -12.63 6.73 -5.80
N PHE A 223 -13.40 6.00 -4.98
CA PHE A 223 -14.28 4.94 -5.46
C PHE A 223 -15.70 5.38 -5.86
N SER A 224 -16.21 6.48 -5.33
CA SER A 224 -17.62 6.84 -5.53
C SER A 224 -17.91 8.25 -6.02
N ALA A 225 -16.95 9.19 -6.04
CA ALA A 225 -17.18 10.52 -6.62
C ALA A 225 -15.87 11.29 -6.79
N GLY A 226 -15.80 12.06 -7.87
CA GLY A 226 -14.63 12.83 -8.28
C GLY A 226 -14.00 13.73 -7.23
N ALA A 227 -12.73 13.97 -7.48
CA ALA A 227 -11.83 15.00 -6.95
C ALA A 227 -11.97 15.46 -5.48
N GLY A 228 -10.93 15.18 -4.68
CA GLY A 228 -10.50 16.15 -3.68
C GLY A 228 -10.99 15.97 -2.26
N ALA A 229 -10.97 14.76 -1.69
CA ALA A 229 -11.06 14.63 -0.24
C ALA A 229 -9.87 13.86 0.34
N GLU A 230 -9.17 14.54 1.25
CA GLU A 230 -8.22 13.89 2.16
C GLU A 230 -8.92 12.74 2.87
N GLY A 231 -8.29 11.56 2.85
CA GLY A 231 -8.89 10.36 3.39
C GLY A 231 -9.15 10.45 4.88
N TYR A 232 -10.18 9.75 5.32
CA TYR A 232 -10.70 9.76 6.69
C TYR A 232 -9.61 9.46 7.74
N PHE A 233 -8.65 8.58 7.43
CA PHE A 233 -7.57 8.26 8.35
C PHE A 233 -6.56 9.41 8.56
N THR A 234 -6.28 10.25 7.55
CA THR A 234 -5.40 11.42 7.71
C THR A 234 -6.00 12.46 8.63
N GLN A 235 -7.32 12.58 8.68
CA GLN A 235 -8.03 13.46 9.61
C GLN A 235 -7.94 12.98 11.07
N GLN A 236 -7.74 11.68 11.28
CA GLN A 236 -7.60 11.03 12.59
C GLN A 236 -6.14 10.80 13.01
N ALA A 237 -5.16 11.19 12.19
CA ALA A 237 -3.76 10.96 12.48
C ALA A 237 -3.34 11.65 13.79
N ALA A 238 -2.60 10.93 14.63
CA ALA A 238 -2.12 11.45 15.91
C ALA A 238 -0.90 12.37 15.75
N VAL A 239 -0.03 12.07 14.77
CA VAL A 239 1.19 12.85 14.52
C VAL A 239 1.40 13.23 13.06
N TYR A 240 0.99 12.39 12.10
CA TYR A 240 1.27 12.63 10.69
C TYR A 240 0.55 13.87 10.17
N GLY A 241 1.32 14.81 9.57
CA GLY A 241 0.77 16.08 9.06
C GLY A 241 0.46 17.12 10.15
N ARG A 242 0.78 16.85 11.41
CA ARG A 242 0.39 17.68 12.56
C ARG A 242 1.54 18.51 13.15
N ASP A 243 2.50 18.92 12.33
CA ASP A 243 3.62 19.75 12.76
C ASP A 243 3.15 21.03 13.47
N GLY A 244 3.72 21.30 14.66
CA GLY A 244 3.35 22.43 15.51
C GLY A 244 2.06 22.25 16.30
N LEU A 245 1.18 21.30 15.95
CA LEU A 245 -0.07 21.06 16.68
C LEU A 245 0.19 20.28 17.99
N PRO A 246 -0.69 20.42 19.00
CA PRO A 246 -0.54 19.71 20.26
C PRO A 246 -0.66 18.19 20.07
N CYS A 247 0.23 17.45 20.74
CA CYS A 247 0.17 16.00 20.84
C CYS A 247 -1.12 15.56 21.55
N PRO A 248 -1.90 14.61 21.02
CA PRO A 248 -3.14 14.18 21.65
C PRO A 248 -2.94 13.50 23.02
N ALA A 249 -1.71 13.01 23.31
CA ALA A 249 -1.43 12.32 24.56
C ALA A 249 -0.80 13.21 25.65
N CYS A 250 -0.11 14.33 25.30
CA CYS A 250 0.65 15.11 26.28
C CYS A 250 0.71 16.62 25.98
N ALA A 251 -0.03 17.08 24.99
CA ALA A 251 -0.12 18.47 24.52
C ALA A 251 1.22 19.09 24.02
N THR A 252 2.36 18.41 24.13
CA THR A 252 3.63 18.89 23.57
C THR A 252 3.51 19.05 22.05
N PRO A 253 3.99 20.15 21.44
CA PRO A 253 3.92 20.32 19.99
C PRO A 253 4.61 19.18 19.23
N ILE A 254 3.92 18.64 18.25
CA ILE A 254 4.45 17.65 17.31
C ILE A 254 5.60 18.30 16.52
N ARG A 255 6.67 17.56 16.32
CA ARG A 255 7.84 18.01 15.54
C ARG A 255 7.89 17.29 14.20
N ARG A 256 8.33 18.03 13.20
CA ARG A 256 8.64 17.52 11.87
C ARG A 256 10.15 17.50 11.63
N ARG A 257 10.65 16.44 11.00
CA ARG A 257 12.02 16.38 10.46
C ARG A 257 12.03 15.61 9.14
N VAL A 258 13.10 15.72 8.39
CA VAL A 258 13.30 14.92 7.16
C VAL A 258 14.22 13.75 7.48
N GLN A 259 13.83 12.53 7.07
CA GLN A 259 14.62 11.30 7.15
C GLN A 259 14.49 10.54 5.83
N GLY A 260 15.60 10.23 5.16
CA GLY A 260 15.59 9.53 3.89
C GLY A 260 14.66 10.20 2.86
N GLN A 261 14.75 11.52 2.72
CA GLN A 261 13.94 12.36 1.82
C GLN A 261 12.43 12.36 2.12
N ARG A 262 12.01 11.85 3.30
CA ARG A 262 10.59 11.81 3.70
C ARG A 262 10.35 12.60 4.97
N ALA A 263 9.25 13.36 5.00
CA ALA A 263 8.80 14.02 6.22
C ALA A 263 8.48 12.99 7.30
N THR A 264 8.94 13.25 8.51
CA THR A 264 8.75 12.40 9.68
C THR A 264 8.16 13.25 10.79
N TYR A 265 7.02 12.84 11.31
CA TYR A 265 6.30 13.54 12.38
C TYR A 265 6.36 12.72 13.66
N PHE A 266 6.58 13.36 14.79
CA PHE A 266 6.70 12.67 16.08
C PHE A 266 6.49 13.63 17.27
N CYS A 267 6.07 13.08 18.40
CA CYS A 267 6.05 13.80 19.67
C CYS A 267 7.38 13.63 20.40
N PRO A 268 8.15 14.70 20.67
CA PRO A 268 9.46 14.58 21.32
C PRO A 268 9.39 14.15 22.78
N ARG A 269 8.23 14.30 23.44
CA ARG A 269 8.02 13.88 24.83
C ARG A 269 7.56 12.44 24.95
N CYS A 270 6.62 12.00 24.08
CA CYS A 270 6.07 10.65 24.14
C CYS A 270 6.98 9.60 23.52
N GLN A 271 7.75 9.96 22.47
CA GLN A 271 8.61 9.04 21.73
C GLN A 271 10.07 9.23 22.13
N ARG A 272 10.61 8.25 22.86
CA ARG A 272 11.97 8.28 23.38
C ARG A 272 12.90 7.35 22.62
N CYS A 273 14.20 7.69 22.60
CA CYS A 273 15.28 6.83 22.10
C CYS A 273 15.55 5.63 22.99
#